data_554381dd5fc230a67f925925b9b39601
#
_entry.id   554381dd5fc230a67f925925b9b39601
#
_cell.length_a   1.000
_cell.length_b   1.000
_cell.length_c   1.000
_cell.angle_alpha   90.00
_cell.angle_beta   90.00
_cell.angle_gamma   90.00
#
_symmetry.space_group_name_H-M   'P 1'
#
loop_
_entity.id
_entity.type
_entity.pdbx_description
1 polymer ?
#
loop_
_entity_poly.entity_id
_entity_poly.type
_entity_poly.pdbx_seq_one_letter_code
_entity_poly.pdbx_strand_id
1 'polypeptide(L)'
;MKKSITIFILILFATAEVMSQNYKQAAGFRLGSAGGVTYRRLFDANAAGEVMLLGQNHGTALVFLFEKQKPALLFDDLNMNFIYGAGVHIGGASTNCNNYNSNDNHYYSTGYNTIQLGFDGFASFEYLIPRYPIALSLETKPYFEFFDDHNFGLHLFVIAFGAMAGV
;
A
#
# COMPACT_ATOMS: atom_id res chain seq x y z
N MET A 1 -17.48 14.91 19.65
CA MET A 1 -16.87 13.96 18.72
C MET A 1 -15.45 14.37 18.23
N LYS A 2 -15.19 15.62 17.81
CA LYS A 2 -13.83 16.05 17.35
C LYS A 2 -12.75 15.90 18.42
N LYS A 3 -13.02 16.23 19.69
CA LYS A 3 -12.04 16.11 20.78
C LYS A 3 -11.66 14.65 21.12
N SER A 4 -12.59 13.71 20.97
CA SER A 4 -12.31 12.29 21.24
C SER A 4 -11.39 11.66 20.17
N ILE A 5 -11.50 12.09 18.92
CA ILE A 5 -10.64 11.64 17.82
C ILE A 5 -9.20 12.14 18.02
N THR A 6 -9.05 13.40 18.46
CA THR A 6 -7.73 13.99 18.74
C THR A 6 -7.02 13.27 19.89
N ILE A 7 -7.74 12.91 20.95
CA ILE A 7 -7.21 12.17 22.10
C ILE A 7 -6.81 10.74 21.66
N PHE A 8 -7.61 10.08 20.82
CA PHE A 8 -7.31 8.74 20.32
C PHE A 8 -6.04 8.74 19.44
N ILE A 9 -5.87 9.74 18.58
CA ILE A 9 -4.67 9.93 17.77
C ILE A 9 -3.45 10.21 18.67
N LEU A 10 -3.59 11.03 19.72
CA LEU A 10 -2.50 11.33 20.65
C LEU A 10 -2.06 10.09 21.46
N ILE A 11 -3.00 9.24 21.85
CA ILE A 11 -2.72 7.98 22.56
C ILE A 11 -2.01 7.00 21.64
N LEU A 12 -2.37 6.94 20.34
CA LEU A 12 -1.69 6.09 19.36
C LEU A 12 -0.22 6.49 19.18
N PHE A 13 0.10 7.79 19.26
CA PHE A 13 1.48 8.29 19.20
C PHE A 13 2.26 8.13 20.51
N ALA A 14 1.59 8.06 21.66
CA ALA A 14 2.24 7.99 22.97
C ALA A 14 2.75 6.58 23.32
N THR A 15 2.31 5.54 22.61
CA THR A 15 2.74 4.14 22.84
C THR A 15 3.93 3.72 21.99
N ALA A 16 4.47 4.61 21.15
CA ALA A 16 5.68 4.33 20.40
C ALA A 16 6.88 4.38 21.33
N GLU A 17 7.21 3.25 21.94
CA GLU A 17 8.46 3.10 22.67
C GLU A 17 9.61 3.31 21.70
N VAL A 18 10.50 4.24 22.03
CA VAL A 18 11.72 4.58 21.29
C VAL A 18 12.68 3.41 21.42
N MET A 19 12.47 2.37 20.65
CA MET A 19 13.42 1.27 20.49
C MET A 19 14.30 1.56 19.28
N SER A 20 15.57 1.73 19.56
CA SER A 20 16.68 1.88 18.61
C SER A 20 16.57 0.94 17.40
N GLN A 21 16.46 1.52 16.21
CA GLN A 21 16.90 1.06 14.87
C GLN A 21 16.58 -0.35 14.34
N ASN A 22 15.88 -1.23 15.06
CA ASN A 22 15.45 -2.53 14.55
C ASN A 22 13.98 -2.78 14.93
N TYR A 23 13.08 -2.04 14.30
CA TYR A 23 11.66 -2.38 14.45
C TYR A 23 11.39 -3.73 13.78
N LYS A 24 10.80 -4.64 14.53
CA LYS A 24 10.33 -5.93 13.99
C LYS A 24 8.98 -5.79 13.29
N GLN A 25 8.27 -4.74 13.59
CA GLN A 25 6.94 -4.45 13.06
C GLN A 25 6.83 -2.96 12.74
N ALA A 26 6.12 -2.62 11.69
CA ALA A 26 5.85 -1.25 11.32
C ALA A 26 4.43 -1.13 10.76
N ALA A 27 3.78 -0.02 11.07
CA ALA A 27 2.50 0.34 10.47
C ALA A 27 2.63 1.70 9.79
N GLY A 28 1.91 1.91 8.71
CA GLY A 28 2.09 3.13 7.94
C GLY A 28 0.96 3.46 7.00
N PHE A 29 1.17 4.56 6.29
CA PHE A 29 0.27 5.06 5.27
C PHE A 29 1.02 5.17 3.95
N ARG A 30 0.27 5.00 2.85
CA ARG A 30 0.74 5.18 1.48
C ARG A 30 -0.12 6.18 0.77
N LEU A 31 0.53 7.05 -0.01
CA LEU A 31 -0.10 8.09 -0.82
C LEU A 31 0.50 8.04 -2.22
N GLY A 32 -0.36 8.02 -3.23
CA GLY A 32 0.09 7.97 -4.63
C GLY A 32 -1.05 7.60 -5.55
N SER A 33 -0.78 6.80 -6.56
CA SER A 33 -1.79 6.29 -7.50
C SER A 33 -2.85 5.41 -6.82
N ALA A 34 -2.49 4.77 -5.70
CA ALA A 34 -3.40 4.15 -4.75
C ALA A 34 -2.99 4.60 -3.34
N GLY A 35 -3.97 5.01 -2.55
CA GLY A 35 -3.75 5.39 -1.15
C GLY A 35 -4.22 4.29 -0.20
N GLY A 36 -3.58 4.17 0.96
CA GLY A 36 -4.01 3.16 1.91
C GLY A 36 -3.18 3.05 3.17
N VAL A 37 -3.44 1.98 3.90
CA VAL A 37 -2.72 1.63 5.13
C VAL A 37 -1.91 0.37 4.90
N THR A 38 -0.81 0.26 5.61
CA THR A 38 0.10 -0.87 5.49
C THR A 38 0.56 -1.35 6.86
N TYR A 39 0.84 -2.64 6.95
CA TYR A 39 1.47 -3.27 8.09
C TYR A 39 2.56 -4.21 7.60
N ARG A 40 3.79 -3.99 8.06
CA ARG A 40 4.97 -4.77 7.72
C ARG A 40 5.50 -5.48 8.97
N ARG A 41 5.90 -6.72 8.80
CA ARG A 41 6.58 -7.51 9.85
C ARG A 41 7.84 -8.12 9.29
N LEU A 42 8.97 -7.86 9.95
CA LEU A 42 10.23 -8.52 9.64
C LEU A 42 10.22 -9.92 10.25
N PHE A 43 10.53 -10.91 9.43
CA PHE A 43 10.72 -12.29 9.86
C PHE A 43 12.18 -12.56 10.19
N ASP A 44 13.09 -11.88 9.46
CA ASP A 44 14.53 -11.98 9.59
C ASP A 44 15.15 -10.60 9.31
N ALA A 45 16.46 -10.45 9.51
CA ALA A 45 17.18 -9.20 9.27
C ALA A 45 16.98 -8.60 7.87
N ASN A 46 16.70 -9.44 6.88
CA ASN A 46 16.59 -9.06 5.46
C ASN A 46 15.26 -9.45 4.80
N ALA A 47 14.33 -10.04 5.53
CA ALA A 47 13.08 -10.53 4.97
C ALA A 47 11.88 -10.04 5.78
N ALA A 48 10.86 -9.57 5.07
CA ALA A 48 9.63 -9.07 5.65
C ALA A 48 8.40 -9.58 4.89
N GLY A 49 7.28 -9.63 5.60
CA GLY A 49 5.96 -9.75 5.01
C GLY A 49 5.21 -8.44 5.23
N GLU A 50 4.52 -7.99 4.21
CA GLU A 50 3.71 -6.78 4.27
C GLU A 50 2.28 -7.05 3.80
N VAL A 51 1.33 -6.46 4.51
CA VAL A 51 -0.09 -6.48 4.17
C VAL A 51 -0.53 -5.03 3.96
N MET A 52 -1.18 -4.77 2.82
CA MET A 52 -1.69 -3.44 2.49
C MET A 52 -3.18 -3.49 2.21
N LEU A 53 -3.89 -2.50 2.70
CA LEU A 53 -5.26 -2.21 2.29
C LEU A 53 -5.23 -0.91 1.49
N LEU A 54 -5.46 -1.03 0.19
CA LEU A 54 -5.35 0.06 -0.78
C LEU A 54 -6.73 0.44 -1.31
N GLY A 55 -6.99 1.75 -1.39
CA GLY A 55 -8.13 2.32 -2.08
C GLY A 55 -7.71 2.90 -3.41
N GLN A 56 -8.43 2.56 -4.47
CA GLN A 56 -8.31 3.14 -5.81
C GLN A 56 -9.64 3.78 -6.21
N ASN A 57 -9.64 4.60 -7.25
CA ASN A 57 -10.76 5.46 -7.67
C ASN A 57 -12.15 4.81 -7.69
N HIS A 58 -12.28 3.49 -7.83
CA HIS A 58 -13.57 2.77 -7.85
C HIS A 58 -13.51 1.41 -7.15
N GLY A 59 -12.47 1.16 -6.33
CA GLY A 59 -12.31 -0.15 -5.70
C GLY A 59 -11.39 -0.15 -4.48
N THR A 60 -11.31 -1.31 -3.87
CA THR A 60 -10.41 -1.58 -2.73
C THR A 60 -9.68 -2.87 -2.99
N ALA A 61 -8.39 -2.89 -2.68
CA ALA A 61 -7.56 -4.08 -2.82
C ALA A 61 -6.84 -4.41 -1.51
N LEU A 62 -6.78 -5.70 -1.19
CA LEU A 62 -5.94 -6.27 -0.15
C LEU A 62 -4.74 -6.91 -0.81
N VAL A 63 -3.54 -6.47 -0.45
CA VAL A 63 -2.28 -6.90 -1.04
C VAL A 63 -1.44 -7.59 0.02
N PHE A 64 -0.81 -8.70 -0.35
CA PHE A 64 0.16 -9.43 0.45
C PHE A 64 1.48 -9.47 -0.29
N LEU A 65 2.54 -8.94 0.32
CA LEU A 65 3.89 -8.92 -0.23
C LEU A 65 4.84 -9.73 0.64
N PHE A 66 5.76 -10.39 -0.03
CA PHE A 66 7.00 -10.90 0.58
C PHE A 66 8.16 -10.06 0.05
N GLU A 67 8.93 -9.49 0.96
CA GLU A 67 9.94 -8.50 0.67
C GLU A 67 11.31 -8.90 1.19
N LYS A 68 12.33 -8.45 0.47
CA LYS A 68 13.72 -8.50 0.90
C LYS A 68 14.28 -7.09 0.94
N GLN A 69 14.98 -6.77 2.02
CA GLN A 69 15.65 -5.49 2.18
C GLN A 69 17.18 -5.66 2.11
N LYS A 70 17.82 -4.68 1.50
CA LYS A 70 19.29 -4.57 1.43
C LYS A 70 19.69 -3.13 1.70
N PRO A 71 20.82 -2.87 2.38
CA PRO A 71 21.37 -1.52 2.47
C PRO A 71 21.57 -0.93 1.07
N ALA A 72 21.12 0.29 0.85
CA ALA A 72 21.29 0.98 -0.43
C ALA A 72 22.68 1.61 -0.47
N LEU A 73 23.68 0.82 -0.82
CA LEU A 73 25.10 1.24 -0.88
C LEU A 73 25.38 2.36 -1.90
N LEU A 74 24.42 2.68 -2.77
CA LEU A 74 24.57 3.72 -3.80
C LEU A 74 24.74 5.14 -3.23
N PHE A 75 24.32 5.39 -2.01
CA PHE A 75 24.27 6.73 -1.42
C PHE A 75 25.23 6.93 -0.24
N ASP A 76 26.06 5.93 0.05
CA ASP A 76 27.01 5.94 1.19
C ASP A 76 26.36 6.31 2.53
N ASP A 77 25.03 6.18 2.63
CA ASP A 77 24.23 6.47 3.82
C ASP A 77 23.67 5.17 4.39
N LEU A 78 24.08 4.86 5.63
CA LEU A 78 23.64 3.67 6.36
C LEU A 78 22.15 3.65 6.71
N ASN A 79 21.47 4.78 6.51
CA ASN A 79 20.04 4.92 6.80
C ASN A 79 19.14 4.63 5.59
N MET A 80 19.70 4.32 4.43
CA MET A 80 18.94 4.02 3.22
C MET A 80 18.91 2.51 2.95
N ASN A 81 17.71 2.00 2.70
CA ASN A 81 17.46 0.62 2.31
C ASN A 81 16.83 0.56 0.93
N PHE A 82 17.24 -0.42 0.14
CA PHE A 82 16.52 -0.85 -1.04
C PHE A 82 15.70 -2.09 -0.70
N ILE A 83 14.41 -2.02 -0.94
CA ILE A 83 13.45 -3.09 -0.66
C ILE A 83 12.88 -3.56 -1.99
N TYR A 84 12.80 -4.85 -2.19
CA TYR A 84 12.18 -5.45 -3.37
C TYR A 84 11.45 -6.71 -2.98
N GLY A 85 10.41 -7.01 -3.72
CA GLY A 85 9.56 -8.14 -3.40
C GLY A 85 8.57 -8.49 -4.47
N ALA A 86 7.77 -9.48 -4.15
CA ALA A 86 6.66 -9.91 -4.96
C ALA A 86 5.49 -10.33 -4.07
N GLY A 87 4.31 -10.30 -4.62
CA GLY A 87 3.11 -10.66 -3.88
C GLY A 87 1.90 -10.94 -4.73
N VAL A 88 0.78 -10.95 -4.07
CA VAL A 88 -0.53 -11.17 -4.67
C VAL A 88 -1.52 -10.17 -4.11
N HIS A 89 -2.51 -9.84 -4.90
CA HIS A 89 -3.63 -9.03 -4.42
C HIS A 89 -4.97 -9.65 -4.78
N ILE A 90 -5.95 -9.32 -3.95
CA ILE A 90 -7.37 -9.52 -4.20
C ILE A 90 -8.07 -8.19 -4.01
N GLY A 91 -8.86 -7.79 -4.99
CA GLY A 91 -9.58 -6.53 -4.97
C GLY A 91 -11.00 -6.65 -5.47
N GLY A 92 -11.76 -5.60 -5.27
CA GLY A 92 -13.08 -5.42 -5.84
C GLY A 92 -13.24 -4.02 -6.37
N ALA A 93 -13.73 -3.90 -7.59
CA ALA A 93 -14.11 -2.63 -8.19
C ALA A 93 -15.59 -2.61 -8.50
N SER A 94 -16.21 -1.46 -8.24
CA SER A 94 -17.61 -1.21 -8.61
C SER A 94 -17.65 -0.14 -9.68
N THR A 95 -18.09 -0.51 -10.87
CA THR A 95 -18.26 0.44 -11.98
C THR A 95 -19.74 0.75 -12.14
N ASN A 96 -20.14 1.98 -11.85
CA ASN A 96 -21.47 2.49 -12.14
C ASN A 96 -21.48 3.08 -13.55
N CYS A 97 -22.03 2.36 -14.51
CA CYS A 97 -22.28 2.88 -15.85
C CYS A 97 -23.66 3.54 -15.87
N ASN A 98 -23.69 4.86 -15.92
CA ASN A 98 -24.92 5.61 -16.16
C ASN A 98 -25.16 5.67 -17.68
N ASN A 99 -26.00 4.80 -18.19
CA ASN A 99 -26.45 4.86 -19.58
C ASN A 99 -27.73 5.71 -19.67
N TYR A 100 -27.66 6.82 -20.41
CA TYR A 100 -28.83 7.62 -20.76
C TYR A 100 -29.45 7.04 -22.04
N ASN A 101 -30.67 6.54 -21.93
CA ASN A 101 -31.45 6.14 -23.09
C ASN A 101 -32.31 7.32 -23.56
N SER A 102 -31.94 7.90 -24.68
CA SER A 102 -32.62 9.06 -25.25
C SER A 102 -34.08 8.76 -25.75
N ASN A 103 -34.41 7.49 -25.93
CA ASN A 103 -35.76 7.13 -26.41
C ASN A 103 -36.82 7.13 -25.29
N ASP A 104 -36.40 6.85 -24.04
CA ASP A 104 -37.33 6.71 -22.91
C ASP A 104 -37.14 7.77 -21.83
N ASN A 105 -36.22 8.71 -22.01
CA ASN A 105 -35.83 9.71 -21.00
C ASN A 105 -35.52 9.11 -19.62
N HIS A 106 -35.03 7.87 -19.58
CA HIS A 106 -34.72 7.17 -18.35
C HIS A 106 -33.19 6.94 -18.21
N TYR A 107 -32.68 7.16 -16.99
CA TYR A 107 -31.31 6.80 -16.58
C TYR A 107 -31.35 5.38 -16.03
N TYR A 108 -30.61 4.49 -16.66
CA TYR A 108 -30.35 3.15 -16.13
C TYR A 108 -28.95 3.15 -15.51
N SER A 109 -28.87 2.93 -14.21
CA SER A 109 -27.61 2.68 -13.53
C SER A 109 -27.40 1.18 -13.45
N THR A 110 -26.46 0.67 -14.23
CA THR A 110 -26.05 -0.73 -14.16
C THR A 110 -24.73 -0.77 -13.44
N GLY A 111 -24.74 -1.23 -12.19
CA GLY A 111 -23.51 -1.46 -11.40
C GLY A 111 -22.98 -2.87 -11.65
N TYR A 112 -21.74 -2.99 -12.06
CA TYR A 112 -21.03 -4.26 -12.11
C TYR A 112 -20.00 -4.28 -10.99
N ASN A 113 -20.03 -5.35 -10.19
CA ASN A 113 -18.97 -5.63 -9.21
C ASN A 113 -18.03 -6.65 -9.83
N THR A 114 -16.79 -6.28 -10.01
CA THR A 114 -15.76 -7.16 -10.55
C THR A 114 -14.77 -7.50 -9.45
N ILE A 115 -14.49 -8.80 -9.30
CA ILE A 115 -13.41 -9.27 -8.43
C ILE A 115 -12.12 -9.26 -9.25
N GLN A 116 -11.08 -8.72 -8.68
CA GLN A 116 -9.74 -8.62 -9.26
C GLN A 116 -8.80 -9.49 -8.45
N LEU A 117 -8.06 -10.33 -9.14
CA LEU A 117 -6.97 -11.14 -8.58
C LEU A 117 -5.72 -10.85 -9.38
N GLY A 118 -4.56 -10.76 -8.73
CA GLY A 118 -3.35 -10.50 -9.48
C GLY A 118 -2.08 -10.77 -8.71
N PHE A 119 -0.99 -10.59 -9.46
CA PHE A 119 0.38 -10.68 -8.94
C PHE A 119 1.01 -9.29 -8.94
N ASP A 120 1.73 -8.99 -7.86
CA ASP A 120 2.42 -7.74 -7.65
C ASP A 120 3.93 -7.93 -7.64
N GLY A 121 4.65 -7.06 -8.36
CA GLY A 121 6.04 -6.78 -8.09
C GLY A 121 6.13 -5.58 -7.13
N PHE A 122 7.23 -5.46 -6.43
CA PHE A 122 7.47 -4.36 -5.51
C PHE A 122 8.93 -3.95 -5.50
N ALA A 123 9.19 -2.66 -5.56
CA ALA A 123 10.51 -2.09 -5.33
C ALA A 123 10.37 -0.73 -4.65
N SER A 124 11.23 -0.47 -3.67
CA SER A 124 11.19 0.74 -2.85
C SER A 124 12.58 1.17 -2.41
N PHE A 125 12.77 2.48 -2.33
CA PHE A 125 13.84 3.09 -1.56
C PHE A 125 13.25 3.63 -0.26
N GLU A 126 13.78 3.17 0.86
CA GLU A 126 13.35 3.55 2.20
C GLU A 126 14.46 4.31 2.91
N TYR A 127 14.13 5.44 3.49
CA TYR A 127 15.01 6.25 4.32
C TYR A 127 14.54 6.19 5.78
N LEU A 128 15.40 5.68 6.65
CA LEU A 128 15.16 5.61 8.09
C LEU A 128 15.58 6.95 8.73
N ILE A 129 14.63 7.67 9.32
CA ILE A 129 14.95 8.94 9.97
C ILE A 129 15.74 8.68 11.24
N PRO A 130 17.00 9.17 11.34
CA PRO A 130 17.81 8.94 12.54
C PRO A 130 17.13 9.46 13.80
N ARG A 131 17.17 8.68 14.87
CA ARG A 131 16.58 8.96 16.20
C ARG A 131 15.06 8.86 16.29
N TYR A 132 14.36 8.61 15.20
CA TYR A 132 12.90 8.42 15.20
C TYR A 132 12.56 7.06 14.58
N PRO A 133 11.58 6.34 15.12
CA PRO A 133 11.12 5.08 14.54
C PRO A 133 10.25 5.32 13.29
N ILE A 134 10.68 6.20 12.40
CA ILE A 134 9.95 6.61 11.21
C ILE A 134 10.79 6.31 9.98
N ALA A 135 10.19 5.65 9.02
CA ALA A 135 10.73 5.41 7.70
C ALA A 135 9.89 6.12 6.64
N LEU A 136 10.55 6.75 5.69
CA LEU A 136 9.93 7.33 4.50
C LEU A 136 10.34 6.50 3.30
N SER A 137 9.41 6.20 2.42
CA SER A 137 9.68 5.38 1.24
C SER A 137 9.16 6.01 -0.04
N LEU A 138 9.92 5.77 -1.11
CA LEU A 138 9.49 5.97 -2.49
C LEU A 138 9.37 4.60 -3.15
N GLU A 139 8.18 4.28 -3.65
CA GLU A 139 7.82 2.93 -4.02
C GLU A 139 7.29 2.84 -5.44
N THR A 140 7.53 1.72 -6.08
CA THR A 140 6.87 1.31 -7.31
C THR A 140 6.33 -0.10 -7.18
N LYS A 141 5.10 -0.30 -7.65
CA LYS A 141 4.39 -1.58 -7.55
C LYS A 141 3.77 -1.94 -8.91
N PRO A 142 4.55 -2.48 -9.86
CA PRO A 142 3.97 -3.05 -11.08
C PRO A 142 3.12 -4.26 -10.73
N TYR A 143 1.98 -4.43 -11.40
CA TYR A 143 1.10 -5.56 -11.14
C TYR A 143 0.41 -6.06 -12.40
N PHE A 144 0.03 -7.35 -12.35
CA PHE A 144 -0.78 -8.04 -13.33
C PHE A 144 -2.12 -8.38 -12.72
N GLU A 145 -3.21 -8.05 -13.40
CA GLU A 145 -4.56 -8.38 -12.98
C GLU A 145 -5.20 -9.39 -13.92
N PHE A 146 -5.93 -10.31 -13.32
CA PHE A 146 -6.82 -11.23 -13.99
C PHE A 146 -8.26 -10.80 -13.69
N PHE A 147 -9.01 -10.47 -14.71
CA PHE A 147 -10.44 -10.14 -14.60
C PHE A 147 -11.27 -11.37 -14.91
N ASP A 148 -12.43 -11.49 -14.28
CA ASP A 148 -13.37 -12.61 -14.45
C ASP A 148 -13.89 -12.75 -15.91
N ASP A 149 -13.72 -11.73 -16.75
CA ASP A 149 -14.25 -11.65 -18.12
C ASP A 149 -13.17 -11.79 -19.21
N HIS A 150 -12.16 -12.62 -18.99
CA HIS A 150 -11.05 -12.88 -19.91
C HIS A 150 -10.19 -11.65 -20.31
N ASN A 151 -10.33 -10.54 -19.62
CA ASN A 151 -9.50 -9.37 -19.79
C ASN A 151 -8.25 -9.46 -18.90
N PHE A 152 -7.13 -9.11 -19.50
CA PHE A 152 -5.83 -9.12 -18.87
C PHE A 152 -5.33 -7.67 -18.74
N GLY A 153 -4.98 -7.25 -17.54
CA GLY A 153 -4.44 -5.92 -17.26
C GLY A 153 -2.99 -5.96 -16.80
N LEU A 154 -2.14 -5.16 -17.43
CA LEU A 154 -0.77 -4.95 -17.01
C LEU A 154 -0.57 -3.48 -16.64
N HIS A 155 -0.20 -3.22 -15.40
CA HIS A 155 0.10 -1.89 -14.87
C HIS A 155 1.58 -1.81 -14.46
N LEU A 156 2.39 -1.12 -15.28
CA LEU A 156 3.85 -1.09 -15.11
C LEU A 156 4.34 0.00 -14.15
N PHE A 157 3.59 1.10 -14.01
CA PHE A 157 4.04 2.25 -13.25
C PHE A 157 2.99 2.68 -12.22
N VAL A 158 3.13 2.15 -11.01
CA VAL A 158 2.39 2.61 -9.85
C VAL A 158 3.41 3.19 -8.87
N ILE A 159 3.39 4.49 -8.70
CA ILE A 159 4.32 5.19 -7.81
C ILE A 159 3.55 5.64 -6.56
N ALA A 160 4.13 5.40 -5.41
CA ALA A 160 3.60 5.82 -4.13
C ALA A 160 4.71 6.34 -3.21
N PHE A 161 4.31 7.18 -2.27
CA PHE A 161 5.12 7.59 -1.13
C PHE A 161 4.57 6.90 0.11
N GLY A 162 5.44 6.25 0.87
CA GLY A 162 5.11 5.60 2.12
C GLY A 162 5.70 6.33 3.32
N ALA A 163 4.99 6.28 4.43
CA ALA A 163 5.52 6.67 5.73
C ALA A 163 5.10 5.60 6.74
N MET A 164 6.07 5.02 7.42
CA MET A 164 5.86 3.95 8.40
C MET A 164 6.46 4.34 9.73
N ALA A 165 5.77 3.95 10.81
CA ALA A 165 6.29 4.02 12.16
C ALA A 165 6.55 2.60 12.67
N GLY A 166 7.76 2.36 13.17
CA GLY A 166 8.14 1.11 13.81
C GLY A 166 7.55 0.99 15.21
N VAL A 167 7.18 -0.23 15.58
CA VAL A 167 6.64 -0.59 16.91
C VAL A 167 7.46 -1.73 17.49
#